data_a128c89da7b087d2193b4b46213c6a9f
#
_entry.id   a128c89da7b087d2193b4b46213c6a9f
#
_cell.length_a   1.000
_cell.length_b   1.000
_cell.length_c   1.000
_cell.angle_alpha   90.00
_cell.angle_beta   90.00
_cell.angle_gamma   90.00
#
_symmetry.space_group_name_H-M   'P 1'
#
loop_
_entity.id
_entity.type
_entity.pdbx_description
1 polymer ?
#
loop_
_entity_poly.entity_id
_entity_poly.type
_entity_poly.pdbx_seq_one_letter_code
_entity_poly.pdbx_strand_id
1 'polypeptide(L)'
;MAAIIEHQGKFLLVEEHTLEGLRLNNPAGHLDEGESLVEACVREALEETMHLFTPTHLLGVYMARFQRPASADQADQDITYLRFAFCGKLGDLQVGRSLDTGIVRTLWLSPDELRASALRHRSPLVLQCMEDYLRGQRFPLALIHTDPTIIDPRPIALGDKA
;
A
#
# COMPACT_ATOMS: atom_id res chain seq x y z
N MET A 1 -1.54 -2.73 -2.57
CA MET A 1 -1.90 -1.33 -2.89
C MET A 1 -1.40 -0.45 -1.77
N ALA A 2 -1.29 0.88 -1.98
CA ALA A 2 -0.82 1.78 -0.92
C ALA A 2 -1.68 3.04 -0.84
N ALA A 3 -2.00 3.47 0.37
CA ALA A 3 -2.72 4.71 0.66
C ALA A 3 -1.72 5.81 1.07
N ILE A 4 -1.73 6.92 0.34
CA ILE A 4 -0.94 8.10 0.66
C ILE A 4 -1.90 9.12 1.28
N ILE A 5 -1.88 9.14 2.59
CA ILE A 5 -2.82 9.88 3.41
C ILE A 5 -2.11 11.10 4.00
N GLU A 6 -2.52 12.28 3.57
CA GLU A 6 -2.04 13.55 4.10
C GLU A 6 -3.15 14.24 4.88
N HIS A 7 -2.82 14.81 6.03
CA HIS A 7 -3.70 15.62 6.84
C HIS A 7 -2.89 16.68 7.60
N GLN A 8 -3.29 17.95 7.47
CA GLN A 8 -2.66 19.10 8.13
C GLN A 8 -1.13 19.17 7.95
N GLY A 9 -0.65 18.91 6.74
CA GLY A 9 0.77 18.97 6.40
C GLY A 9 1.59 17.77 6.86
N LYS A 10 0.96 16.70 7.35
CA LYS A 10 1.63 15.46 7.79
C LYS A 10 1.08 14.26 7.03
N PHE A 11 1.92 13.25 6.88
CA PHE A 11 1.58 11.98 6.24
C PHE A 11 1.41 10.88 7.28
N LEU A 12 0.36 10.07 7.12
CA LEU A 12 0.11 8.89 7.94
C LEU A 12 0.97 7.74 7.46
N LEU A 13 1.78 7.22 8.35
CA LEU A 13 2.57 6.00 8.16
C LEU A 13 2.20 4.96 9.21
N VAL A 14 2.53 3.72 8.90
CA VAL A 14 2.53 2.61 9.84
C VAL A 14 3.96 2.24 10.23
N GLU A 15 4.16 1.83 11.46
CA GLU A 15 5.38 1.16 11.92
C GLU A 15 5.07 -0.31 12.07
N GLU A 16 5.78 -1.14 11.35
CA GLU A 16 5.50 -2.57 11.23
C GLU A 16 6.71 -3.44 11.56
N HIS A 17 6.44 -4.64 12.06
CA HIS A 17 7.46 -5.67 12.22
C HIS A 17 7.82 -6.28 10.87
N THR A 18 9.11 -6.31 10.56
CA THR A 18 9.66 -7.01 9.39
C THR A 18 10.77 -7.95 9.81
N LEU A 19 11.25 -8.79 8.91
CA LEU A 19 12.43 -9.62 9.17
C LEU A 19 13.70 -8.81 9.45
N GLU A 20 13.72 -7.55 9.03
CA GLU A 20 14.83 -6.61 9.24
C GLU A 20 14.62 -5.71 10.47
N GLY A 21 13.62 -6.00 11.29
CA GLY A 21 13.21 -5.19 12.43
C GLY A 21 12.05 -4.24 12.11
N LEU A 22 11.90 -3.21 12.94
CA LEU A 22 10.84 -2.22 12.75
C LEU A 22 11.11 -1.32 11.54
N ARG A 23 10.11 -1.20 10.66
CA ARG A 23 10.17 -0.35 9.47
C ARG A 23 8.95 0.55 9.39
N LEU A 24 9.12 1.69 8.70
CA LEU A 24 8.03 2.60 8.36
C LEU A 24 7.55 2.31 6.94
N ASN A 25 6.24 2.30 6.76
CA ASN A 25 5.61 2.12 5.46
C ASN A 25 4.39 3.04 5.32
N ASN A 26 3.96 3.29 4.09
CA ASN A 26 2.60 3.77 3.87
C ASN A 26 1.64 2.64 4.24
N PRO A 27 0.40 2.91 4.67
CA PRO A 27 -0.61 1.87 4.79
C PRO A 27 -0.74 1.13 3.46
N ALA A 28 -0.45 -0.18 3.45
CA ALA A 28 -0.30 -0.90 2.19
C ALA A 28 -0.26 -2.42 2.36
N GLY A 29 -0.99 -3.14 1.52
CA GLY A 29 -0.95 -4.58 1.44
C GLY A 29 -1.22 -5.13 0.04
N HIS A 30 -1.52 -6.42 -0.02
CA HIS A 30 -1.71 -7.16 -1.25
C HIS A 30 -3.16 -7.04 -1.74
N LEU A 31 -3.34 -7.38 -3.01
CA LEU A 31 -4.66 -7.55 -3.59
C LEU A 31 -5.19 -8.92 -3.20
N ASP A 32 -6.39 -8.94 -2.65
CA ASP A 32 -7.10 -10.17 -2.35
C ASP A 32 -8.01 -10.59 -3.51
N GLU A 33 -8.44 -11.83 -3.48
CA GLU A 33 -9.37 -12.36 -4.48
C GLU A 33 -10.72 -11.64 -4.37
N GLY A 34 -11.26 -11.26 -5.50
CA GLY A 34 -12.60 -10.66 -5.58
C GLY A 34 -12.67 -9.17 -5.28
N GLU A 35 -11.55 -8.47 -5.15
CA GLU A 35 -11.54 -7.02 -4.92
C GLU A 35 -10.84 -6.25 -6.05
N SER A 36 -11.25 -5.00 -6.26
CA SER A 36 -10.54 -4.06 -7.11
C SER A 36 -9.33 -3.45 -6.40
N LEU A 37 -8.42 -2.84 -7.16
CA LEU A 37 -7.26 -2.12 -6.60
C LEU A 37 -7.68 -0.99 -5.64
N VAL A 38 -8.84 -0.36 -5.89
CA VAL A 38 -9.38 0.71 -5.04
C VAL A 38 -9.93 0.14 -3.74
N GLU A 39 -10.71 -0.95 -3.81
CA GLU A 39 -11.25 -1.64 -2.63
C GLU A 39 -10.12 -2.18 -1.75
N ALA A 40 -9.11 -2.82 -2.33
CA ALA A 40 -7.93 -3.25 -1.61
C ALA A 40 -7.24 -2.10 -0.86
N CYS A 41 -7.08 -0.94 -1.51
CA CYS A 41 -6.47 0.23 -0.87
C CYS A 41 -7.32 0.74 0.32
N VAL A 42 -8.65 0.72 0.20
CA VAL A 42 -9.57 1.11 1.28
C VAL A 42 -9.49 0.13 2.45
N ARG A 43 -9.50 -1.18 2.16
CA ARG A 43 -9.40 -2.24 3.16
C ARG A 43 -8.09 -2.13 3.94
N GLU A 44 -6.95 -2.08 3.25
CA GLU A 44 -5.63 -2.01 3.88
C GLU A 44 -5.46 -0.74 4.73
N ALA A 45 -5.93 0.42 4.23
CA ALA A 45 -5.90 1.66 5.01
C ALA A 45 -6.69 1.52 6.31
N LEU A 46 -7.86 0.87 6.26
CA LEU A 46 -8.70 0.66 7.44
C LEU A 46 -8.09 -0.34 8.42
N GLU A 47 -7.53 -1.45 7.95
CA GLU A 47 -6.93 -2.51 8.76
C GLU A 47 -5.66 -2.05 9.45
N GLU A 48 -4.82 -1.30 8.75
CA GLU A 48 -3.53 -0.86 9.27
C GLU A 48 -3.57 0.47 10.03
N THR A 49 -4.65 1.29 9.87
CA THR A 49 -4.72 2.61 10.51
C THR A 49 -5.97 2.85 11.33
N MET A 50 -6.97 1.99 11.23
CA MET A 50 -8.32 2.18 11.79
C MET A 50 -9.05 3.41 11.23
N HIS A 51 -8.52 4.10 10.24
CA HIS A 51 -9.17 5.23 9.59
C HIS A 51 -9.90 4.81 8.32
N LEU A 52 -11.08 5.38 8.12
CA LEU A 52 -11.71 5.35 6.80
C LEU A 52 -10.86 6.17 5.83
N PHE A 53 -10.71 5.67 4.63
CA PHE A 53 -10.00 6.34 3.56
C PHE A 53 -10.79 6.25 2.26
N THR A 54 -10.95 7.38 1.58
CA THR A 54 -11.62 7.45 0.28
C THR A 54 -10.61 7.85 -0.79
N PRO A 55 -10.09 6.90 -1.59
CA PRO A 55 -9.24 7.22 -2.73
C PRO A 55 -9.97 8.15 -3.71
N THR A 56 -9.32 9.22 -4.13
CA THR A 56 -9.85 10.16 -5.12
C THR A 56 -9.03 10.20 -6.40
N HIS A 57 -7.76 9.82 -6.30
CA HIS A 57 -6.83 9.78 -7.43
C HIS A 57 -5.84 8.62 -7.28
N LEU A 58 -5.43 8.09 -8.41
CA LEU A 58 -4.19 7.32 -8.49
C LEU A 58 -3.02 8.32 -8.40
N LEU A 59 -2.12 8.09 -7.46
CA LEU A 59 -0.89 8.88 -7.36
C LEU A 59 0.13 8.42 -8.39
N GLY A 60 0.25 7.11 -8.57
CA GLY A 60 1.16 6.51 -9.54
C GLY A 60 1.23 5.00 -9.43
N VAL A 61 1.96 4.44 -10.38
CA VAL A 61 2.34 3.01 -10.40
C VAL A 61 3.86 2.93 -10.27
N TYR A 62 4.33 2.18 -9.28
CA TYR A 62 5.73 2.12 -8.91
C TYR A 62 6.23 0.69 -8.91
N MET A 63 7.51 0.51 -9.19
CA MET A 63 8.17 -0.79 -9.10
C MET A 63 9.41 -0.70 -8.21
N ALA A 64 9.59 -1.71 -7.39
CA ALA A 64 10.82 -1.90 -6.62
C ALA A 64 11.19 -3.38 -6.59
N ARG A 65 12.49 -3.69 -6.66
CA ARG A 65 13.00 -5.05 -6.64
C ARG A 65 13.92 -5.25 -5.45
N PHE A 66 13.73 -6.34 -4.76
CA PHE A 66 14.52 -6.73 -3.61
C PHE A 66 15.06 -8.13 -3.78
N GLN A 67 16.30 -8.32 -3.43
CA GLN A 67 16.92 -9.63 -3.33
C GLN A 67 17.14 -9.93 -1.86
N ARG A 68 16.65 -11.08 -1.43
CA ARG A 68 16.89 -11.60 -0.10
C ARG A 68 17.71 -12.87 -0.23
N PRO A 69 18.96 -12.87 0.28
CA PRO A 69 19.78 -14.08 0.29
C PRO A 69 19.11 -15.21 1.07
N ALA A 70 19.46 -16.46 0.73
CA ALA A 70 19.03 -17.62 1.47
C ALA A 70 19.40 -17.51 2.95
N SER A 71 18.51 -18.00 3.80
CA SER A 71 18.76 -18.23 5.22
C SER A 71 18.60 -19.72 5.56
N ALA A 72 18.78 -20.10 6.82
CA ALA A 72 18.63 -21.50 7.24
C ALA A 72 17.25 -22.08 6.89
N ASP A 73 16.21 -21.23 6.87
CA ASP A 73 14.81 -21.64 6.72
C ASP A 73 14.15 -21.14 5.42
N GLN A 74 14.85 -20.35 4.58
CA GLN A 74 14.30 -19.78 3.36
C GLN A 74 15.32 -19.76 2.22
N ALA A 75 14.88 -20.16 1.03
CA ALA A 75 15.66 -20.05 -0.20
C ALA A 75 15.86 -18.57 -0.61
N ASP A 76 16.81 -18.32 -1.50
CA ASP A 76 16.98 -17.02 -2.15
C ASP A 76 15.66 -16.51 -2.71
N GLN A 77 15.37 -15.27 -2.47
CA GLN A 77 14.18 -14.61 -3.02
C GLN A 77 14.58 -13.39 -3.85
N ASP A 78 14.03 -13.32 -5.04
CA ASP A 78 14.12 -12.16 -5.93
C ASP A 78 12.70 -11.68 -6.21
N ILE A 79 12.31 -10.61 -5.54
CA ILE A 79 10.92 -10.15 -5.50
C ILE A 79 10.83 -8.78 -6.16
N THR A 80 9.99 -8.67 -7.19
CA THR A 80 9.60 -7.39 -7.77
C THR A 80 8.20 -7.04 -7.28
N TYR A 81 8.11 -5.93 -6.57
CA TYR A 81 6.83 -5.36 -6.14
C TYR A 81 6.31 -4.39 -7.20
N LEU A 82 5.05 -4.55 -7.56
CA LEU A 82 4.28 -3.56 -8.31
C LEU A 82 3.32 -2.88 -7.33
N ARG A 83 3.50 -1.58 -7.12
CA ARG A 83 2.70 -0.78 -6.19
C ARG A 83 1.81 0.18 -6.96
N PHE A 84 0.50 0.09 -6.72
CA PHE A 84 -0.46 1.12 -7.06
C PHE A 84 -0.67 1.99 -5.84
N ALA A 85 -0.28 3.26 -5.92
CA ALA A 85 -0.43 4.20 -4.82
C ALA A 85 -1.60 5.15 -5.10
N PHE A 86 -2.45 5.33 -4.11
CA PHE A 86 -3.63 6.19 -4.18
C PHE A 86 -3.51 7.31 -3.18
N CYS A 87 -4.04 8.47 -3.52
CA CYS A 87 -4.27 9.56 -2.58
C CYS A 87 -5.75 9.91 -2.53
N GLY A 88 -6.19 10.50 -1.43
CA GLY A 88 -7.62 10.70 -1.22
C GLY A 88 -7.93 11.45 0.06
N LYS A 89 -9.13 11.25 0.57
CA LYS A 89 -9.65 11.90 1.76
C LYS A 89 -9.55 10.98 2.97
N LEU A 90 -8.97 11.50 4.04
CA LEU A 90 -9.02 10.87 5.35
C LEU A 90 -10.46 10.96 5.88
N GLY A 91 -10.98 9.85 6.37
CA GLY A 91 -12.25 9.77 7.07
C GLY A 91 -12.06 9.52 8.57
N ASP A 92 -13.15 9.15 9.23
CA ASP A 92 -13.20 9.01 10.67
C ASP A 92 -12.39 7.81 11.16
N LEU A 93 -11.81 7.96 12.37
CA LEU A 93 -11.21 6.86 13.10
C LEU A 93 -12.34 5.91 13.58
N GLN A 94 -12.20 4.65 13.26
CA GLN A 94 -13.13 3.59 13.65
C GLN A 94 -12.79 3.07 15.05
N VAL A 95 -13.35 3.69 16.07
CA VAL A 95 -13.14 3.33 17.48
C VAL A 95 -13.61 1.88 17.73
N GLY A 96 -12.79 1.09 18.42
CA GLY A 96 -13.10 -0.32 18.76
C GLY A 96 -12.52 -1.35 17.78
N ARG A 97 -11.88 -0.93 16.69
CA ARG A 97 -11.05 -1.82 15.88
C ARG A 97 -9.64 -1.96 16.48
N SER A 98 -8.96 -3.02 16.14
CA SER A 98 -7.53 -3.22 16.37
C SER A 98 -6.77 -3.02 15.06
N LEU A 99 -5.52 -2.61 15.15
CA LEU A 99 -4.59 -2.64 14.02
C LEU A 99 -4.35 -4.08 13.60
N ASP A 100 -4.05 -4.27 12.31
CA ASP A 100 -3.72 -5.58 11.77
C ASP A 100 -2.44 -6.16 12.40
N THR A 101 -2.33 -7.50 12.31
CA THR A 101 -1.19 -8.24 12.85
C THR A 101 0.11 -7.79 12.19
N GLY A 102 1.10 -7.44 13.04
CA GLY A 102 2.41 -6.94 12.59
C GLY A 102 2.51 -5.41 12.58
N ILE A 103 1.39 -4.69 12.58
CA ILE A 103 1.39 -3.23 12.74
C ILE A 103 1.52 -2.88 14.24
N VAL A 104 2.55 -2.13 14.56
CA VAL A 104 2.83 -1.71 15.94
C VAL A 104 2.07 -0.44 16.30
N ARG A 105 2.05 0.52 15.39
CA ARG A 105 1.38 1.81 15.58
C ARG A 105 1.30 2.61 14.28
N THR A 106 0.47 3.64 14.29
CA THR A 106 0.44 4.67 13.27
C THR A 106 1.23 5.91 13.71
N LEU A 107 1.75 6.67 12.76
CA LEU A 107 2.57 7.86 12.97
C LEU A 107 2.21 8.94 11.95
N TRP A 108 2.06 10.17 12.44
CA TRP A 108 1.91 11.34 11.59
C TRP A 108 3.24 12.07 11.48
N LEU A 109 3.88 12.02 10.31
CA LEU A 109 5.17 12.64 10.05
C LEU A 109 5.05 13.79 9.05
N SER A 110 5.71 14.90 9.34
CA SER A 110 5.92 15.96 8.36
C SER A 110 6.82 15.47 7.22
N PRO A 111 6.84 16.15 6.06
CA PRO A 111 7.75 15.80 4.97
C PRO A 111 9.23 15.74 5.38
N ASP A 112 9.66 16.65 6.25
CA ASP A 112 11.05 16.69 6.70
C ASP A 112 11.38 15.53 7.65
N GLU A 113 10.46 15.18 8.57
CA GLU A 113 10.60 14.00 9.42
C GLU A 113 10.62 12.71 8.58
N LEU A 114 9.82 12.65 7.52
CA LEU A 114 9.79 11.54 6.59
C LEU A 114 11.13 11.41 5.85
N ARG A 115 11.69 12.50 5.33
CA ARG A 115 13.02 12.52 4.70
C ARG A 115 14.10 12.08 5.69
N ALA A 116 14.07 12.60 6.91
CA ALA A 116 15.04 12.26 7.95
C ALA A 116 14.99 10.78 8.38
N SER A 117 13.83 10.14 8.23
CA SER A 117 13.62 8.73 8.60
C SER A 117 13.87 7.72 7.46
N ALA A 118 14.43 8.15 6.32
CA ALA A 118 14.55 7.33 5.10
C ALA A 118 15.20 5.95 5.31
N LEU A 119 16.19 5.83 6.21
CA LEU A 119 16.85 4.56 6.55
C LEU A 119 15.94 3.57 7.29
N ARG A 120 14.82 4.05 7.82
CA ARG A 120 13.81 3.22 8.49
C ARG A 120 12.70 2.79 7.56
N HIS A 121 12.65 3.29 6.34
CA HIS A 121 11.59 2.96 5.41
C HIS A 121 11.72 1.50 4.95
N ARG A 122 10.57 0.83 4.82
CA ARG A 122 10.49 -0.53 4.27
C ARG A 122 10.98 -0.60 2.81
N SER A 123 10.79 0.49 2.07
CA SER A 123 11.27 0.63 0.71
C SER A 123 11.48 2.10 0.34
N PRO A 124 12.27 2.41 -0.69
CA PRO A 124 12.41 3.78 -1.20
C PRO A 124 11.10 4.37 -1.71
N LEU A 125 10.11 3.53 -2.00
CA LEU A 125 8.80 3.97 -2.51
C LEU A 125 8.00 4.76 -1.47
N VAL A 126 8.28 4.61 -0.18
CA VAL A 126 7.64 5.41 0.88
C VAL A 126 7.93 6.90 0.68
N LEU A 127 9.20 7.25 0.51
CA LEU A 127 9.62 8.62 0.26
C LEU A 127 9.19 9.10 -1.12
N GLN A 128 9.35 8.26 -2.14
CA GLN A 128 8.98 8.62 -3.51
C GLN A 128 7.50 8.99 -3.64
N CYS A 129 6.60 8.22 -3.02
CA CYS A 129 5.16 8.51 -3.05
C CYS A 129 4.84 9.86 -2.38
N MET A 130 5.48 10.18 -1.25
CA MET A 130 5.31 11.48 -0.61
C MET A 130 5.78 12.63 -1.52
N GLU A 131 6.97 12.50 -2.14
CA GLU A 131 7.50 13.53 -3.01
C GLU A 131 6.62 13.77 -4.26
N ASP A 132 6.08 12.70 -4.84
CA ASP A 132 5.14 12.79 -5.97
C ASP A 132 3.83 13.44 -5.53
N TYR A 133 3.34 13.11 -4.34
CA TYR A 133 2.17 13.77 -3.75
C TYR A 133 2.39 15.29 -3.60
N LEU A 134 3.54 15.70 -3.05
CA LEU A 134 3.88 17.11 -2.84
C LEU A 134 4.06 17.88 -4.15
N ARG A 135 4.54 17.21 -5.22
CA ARG A 135 4.60 17.78 -6.57
C ARG A 135 3.23 17.93 -7.25
N GLY A 136 2.16 17.50 -6.58
CA GLY A 136 0.80 17.61 -7.12
C GLY A 136 0.44 16.52 -8.12
N GLN A 137 1.18 15.41 -8.19
CA GLN A 137 0.89 14.32 -9.11
C GLN A 137 -0.45 13.67 -8.75
N ARG A 138 -1.39 13.67 -9.72
CA ARG A 138 -2.74 13.15 -9.56
C ARG A 138 -3.24 12.63 -10.89
N PHE A 139 -3.62 11.36 -10.94
CA PHE A 139 -4.24 10.75 -12.12
C PHE A 139 -5.68 10.33 -11.80
N PRO A 140 -6.60 10.45 -12.77
CA PRO A 140 -7.98 10.02 -12.56
C PRO A 140 -8.05 8.52 -12.22
N LEU A 141 -8.94 8.13 -11.31
CA LEU A 141 -9.20 6.71 -11.03
C LEU A 141 -9.72 5.96 -12.25
N ALA A 142 -10.32 6.68 -13.22
CA ALA A 142 -10.78 6.11 -14.49
C ALA A 142 -9.67 5.53 -15.38
N LEU A 143 -8.37 5.73 -15.04
CA LEU A 143 -7.26 5.01 -15.66
C LEU A 143 -7.26 3.51 -15.29
N ILE A 144 -7.94 3.14 -14.21
CA ILE A 144 -8.03 1.76 -13.74
C ILE A 144 -9.39 1.22 -14.15
N HIS A 145 -9.39 0.20 -14.99
CA HIS A 145 -10.59 -0.54 -15.33
C HIS A 145 -10.60 -1.84 -14.53
N THR A 146 -11.68 -2.07 -13.80
CA THR A 146 -11.93 -3.35 -13.12
C THR A 146 -13.07 -4.05 -13.83
N ASP A 147 -12.78 -5.18 -14.46
CA ASP A 147 -13.80 -5.99 -15.12
C ASP A 147 -14.68 -6.70 -14.06
N PRO A 148 -16.01 -6.82 -14.28
CA PRO A 148 -16.89 -7.53 -13.35
C PRO A 148 -16.49 -8.98 -13.05
N THR A 149 -15.70 -9.62 -13.89
CA THR A 149 -15.18 -10.97 -13.65
C THR A 149 -14.24 -11.06 -12.44
N ILE A 150 -13.80 -9.95 -11.88
CA ILE A 150 -13.09 -9.92 -10.60
C ILE A 150 -13.99 -10.47 -9.49
N ILE A 151 -15.28 -10.12 -9.49
CA ILE A 151 -16.25 -10.55 -8.47
C ILE A 151 -16.95 -11.87 -8.91
N ASP A 152 -17.27 -11.98 -10.20
CA ASP A 152 -17.96 -13.15 -10.78
C ASP A 152 -17.08 -13.76 -11.87
N PRO A 153 -16.12 -14.63 -11.52
CA PRO A 153 -15.13 -15.16 -12.43
C PRO A 153 -15.77 -16.10 -13.46
N ARG A 154 -15.46 -15.87 -14.73
CA ARG A 154 -15.88 -16.77 -15.81
C ARG A 154 -15.02 -18.02 -15.82
N PRO A 155 -15.60 -19.23 -15.91
CA PRO A 155 -14.82 -20.44 -16.07
C PRO A 155 -14.05 -20.38 -17.38
N ILE A 156 -12.74 -20.65 -17.31
CA ILE A 156 -11.92 -20.85 -18.51
C ILE A 156 -12.19 -22.28 -18.98
N ALA A 157 -12.77 -22.45 -20.16
CA ALA A 157 -12.88 -23.74 -20.78
C ALA A 157 -11.46 -24.28 -21.04
N LEU A 158 -11.09 -25.35 -20.36
CA LEU A 158 -9.88 -26.09 -20.70
C LEU A 158 -10.11 -26.63 -22.11
N GLY A 159 -9.43 -26.08 -23.10
CA GLY A 159 -9.43 -26.61 -24.45
C GLY A 159 -9.01 -28.07 -24.40
N ASP A 160 -9.78 -28.94 -25.05
CA ASP A 160 -9.38 -30.33 -25.26
C ASP A 160 -7.96 -30.32 -25.87
N LYS A 161 -7.02 -30.89 -25.16
CA LYS A 161 -5.69 -31.14 -25.73
C LYS A 161 -5.88 -32.12 -26.88
N ALA A 162 -5.91 -31.59 -28.10
CA ALA A 162 -5.80 -32.42 -29.31
C ALA A 162 -4.40 -33.04 -29.41
#